data_431e5ed61f544ced6c1034f844b80b68
#
_entry.id   431e5ed61f544ced6c1034f844b80b68
#
_cell.length_a   1.000
_cell.length_b   1.000
_cell.length_c   1.000
_cell.angle_alpha   90.00
_cell.angle_beta   90.00
_cell.angle_gamma   90.00
#
_symmetry.space_group_name_H-M   'P 1'
#
loop_
_entity.id
_entity.type
_entity.pdbx_description
1 polymer ?
#
loop_
_entity_poly.entity_id
_entity_poly.type
_entity_poly.pdbx_seq_one_letter_code
_entity_poly.pdbx_strand_id
1 'polypeptide(L)'
;MLEGKRQKQVAAVIQKDLNDIFQKLGLNMIQGGMVSIASVKITPDLHEARVYLSFFKVNDAKQALKTIEDRAWEIKKMLTSSVRHQFRTMPVLSYFIDDTLEYVDKMEKLFKEIHEQDKKISGDK
;
A
#
# COMPACT_ATOMS: atom_id res chain seq x y z
N MET A 1 -0.41 -16.89 7.27
CA MET A 1 0.43 -17.82 6.49
C MET A 1 1.85 -17.27 6.42
N LEU A 2 2.82 -18.12 6.64
CA LEU A 2 4.22 -17.72 6.55
C LEU A 2 4.66 -17.70 5.09
N GLU A 3 5.32 -16.60 4.72
CA GLU A 3 5.90 -16.51 3.38
C GLU A 3 7.20 -17.31 3.31
N GLY A 4 7.41 -17.99 2.18
CA GLY A 4 8.66 -18.64 1.92
C GLY A 4 9.77 -17.63 1.65
N LYS A 5 11.00 -18.10 1.77
CA LYS A 5 12.17 -17.24 1.55
C LYS A 5 12.16 -16.61 0.16
N ARG A 6 11.81 -17.42 -0.87
CA ARG A 6 11.75 -16.92 -2.24
C ARG A 6 10.68 -15.86 -2.40
N GLN A 7 9.49 -16.07 -1.78
CA GLN A 7 8.42 -15.08 -1.82
C GLN A 7 8.87 -13.74 -1.24
N LYS A 8 9.58 -13.78 -0.13
CA LYS A 8 10.09 -12.57 0.51
C LYS A 8 11.12 -11.85 -0.36
N GLN A 9 12.00 -12.60 -1.01
CA GLN A 9 13.01 -12.04 -1.89
C GLN A 9 12.37 -11.36 -3.10
N VAL A 10 11.41 -12.03 -3.73
CA VAL A 10 10.67 -11.47 -4.86
C VAL A 10 9.91 -10.23 -4.44
N ALA A 11 9.23 -10.30 -3.29
CA ALA A 11 8.47 -9.16 -2.78
C ALA A 11 9.36 -7.95 -2.53
N ALA A 12 10.55 -8.16 -1.97
CA ALA A 12 11.48 -7.07 -1.69
C ALA A 12 11.95 -6.38 -2.97
N VAL A 13 12.26 -7.16 -4.00
CA VAL A 13 12.69 -6.61 -5.29
C VAL A 13 11.55 -5.79 -5.92
N ILE A 14 10.35 -6.34 -5.92
CA ILE A 14 9.19 -5.66 -6.50
C ILE A 14 8.89 -4.38 -5.74
N GLN A 15 8.93 -4.42 -4.41
CA GLN A 15 8.66 -3.24 -3.59
C GLN A 15 9.64 -2.12 -3.89
N LYS A 16 10.92 -2.44 -3.97
CA LYS A 16 11.95 -1.45 -4.25
C LYS A 16 11.75 -0.83 -5.62
N ASP A 17 11.53 -1.65 -6.64
CA ASP A 17 11.34 -1.16 -8.00
C ASP A 17 10.06 -0.34 -8.13
N LEU A 18 8.98 -0.74 -7.46
CA LEU A 18 7.72 0.00 -7.50
C LEU A 18 7.86 1.38 -6.86
N ASN A 19 8.62 1.50 -5.78
CA ASN A 19 8.85 2.82 -5.19
C ASN A 19 9.54 3.74 -6.19
N ASP A 20 10.55 3.24 -6.90
CA ASP A 20 11.25 4.01 -7.92
C ASP A 20 10.31 4.38 -9.07
N ILE A 21 9.50 3.42 -9.52
CA ILE A 21 8.56 3.64 -10.63
C ILE A 21 7.51 4.67 -10.24
N PHE A 22 6.98 4.60 -9.04
CA PHE A 22 6.00 5.57 -8.57
C PHE A 22 6.57 6.98 -8.56
N GLN A 23 7.83 7.13 -8.14
CA GLN A 23 8.49 8.43 -8.19
C GLN A 23 8.62 8.93 -9.63
N LYS A 24 9.05 8.07 -10.53
CA LYS A 24 9.23 8.44 -11.94
C LYS A 24 7.91 8.84 -12.61
N LEU A 25 6.81 8.18 -12.23
CA LEU A 25 5.50 8.48 -12.79
C LEU A 25 4.75 9.57 -12.03
N GLY A 26 5.32 10.08 -10.94
CA GLY A 26 4.66 11.09 -10.13
C GLY A 26 3.53 10.54 -9.28
N LEU A 27 3.43 9.22 -9.14
CA LEU A 27 2.35 8.59 -8.37
C LEU A 27 2.63 8.54 -6.87
N ASN A 28 3.84 8.96 -6.46
CA ASN A 28 4.19 9.02 -5.04
C ASN A 28 3.56 10.22 -4.34
N MET A 29 2.97 11.15 -5.10
CA MET A 29 2.23 12.27 -4.52
C MET A 29 0.94 12.45 -5.29
N ILE A 30 -0.18 12.32 -4.59
CA ILE A 30 -1.51 12.43 -5.18
C ILE A 30 -2.37 13.28 -4.24
N GLN A 31 -3.13 14.24 -4.79
CA GLN A 31 -4.04 15.10 -4.02
C GLN A 31 -3.31 15.86 -2.90
N GLY A 32 -2.04 16.19 -3.13
CA GLY A 32 -1.27 16.90 -2.13
C GLY A 32 -0.77 16.04 -0.98
N GLY A 33 -1.07 14.75 -1.00
CA GLY A 33 -0.60 13.80 0.01
C GLY A 33 0.48 12.89 -0.54
N MET A 34 0.94 11.99 0.30
CA MET A 34 2.00 11.05 -0.05
C MET A 34 1.45 9.64 -0.25
N VAL A 35 1.97 8.96 -1.25
CA VAL A 35 1.65 7.55 -1.52
C VAL A 35 2.95 6.77 -1.49
N SER A 36 2.95 5.68 -0.74
CA SER A 36 4.11 4.80 -0.65
C SER A 36 3.66 3.34 -0.72
N ILE A 37 4.60 2.48 -1.10
CA ILE A 37 4.35 1.04 -1.10
C ILE A 37 4.61 0.54 0.32
N ALA A 38 3.54 0.23 1.05
CA ALA A 38 3.65 -0.23 2.43
C ALA A 38 4.23 -1.64 2.49
N SER A 39 3.73 -2.53 1.64
CA SER A 39 4.22 -3.90 1.58
C SER A 39 3.82 -4.54 0.26
N VAL A 40 4.52 -5.63 -0.08
CA VAL A 40 4.19 -6.46 -1.23
C VAL A 40 4.12 -7.89 -0.73
N LYS A 41 3.04 -8.58 -1.06
CA LYS A 41 2.83 -9.98 -0.72
C LYS A 41 2.74 -10.80 -2.00
N ILE A 42 3.54 -11.86 -2.06
CA ILE A 42 3.57 -12.75 -3.23
C ILE A 42 2.87 -14.04 -2.86
N THR A 43 1.98 -14.50 -3.76
CA THR A 43 1.33 -15.81 -3.55
C THR A 43 2.35 -16.95 -3.69
N PRO A 44 2.09 -18.12 -3.06
CA PRO A 44 3.06 -19.23 -3.10
C PRO A 44 3.40 -19.71 -4.51
N ASP A 45 2.46 -19.60 -5.45
CA ASP A 45 2.70 -19.96 -6.84
C ASP A 45 3.44 -18.88 -7.64
N LEU A 46 3.72 -17.75 -7.00
CA LEU A 46 4.42 -16.60 -7.61
C LEU A 46 3.65 -15.96 -8.78
N HIS A 47 2.35 -16.21 -8.89
CA HIS A 47 1.55 -15.68 -9.98
C HIS A 47 0.91 -14.33 -9.68
N GLU A 48 0.77 -13.98 -8.40
CA GLU A 48 0.14 -12.73 -8.00
C GLU A 48 1.01 -11.98 -7.00
N ALA A 49 1.16 -10.70 -7.23
CA ALA A 49 1.82 -9.79 -6.30
C ALA A 49 0.77 -8.81 -5.78
N ARG A 50 0.49 -8.85 -4.48
CA ARG A 50 -0.45 -7.96 -3.83
C ARG A 50 0.31 -6.77 -3.29
N VAL A 51 0.03 -5.61 -3.87
CA VAL A 51 0.72 -4.36 -3.52
C VAL A 51 -0.18 -3.56 -2.59
N TYR A 52 0.28 -3.36 -1.37
CA TYR A 52 -0.44 -2.58 -0.37
C TYR A 52 0.11 -1.18 -0.33
N LEU A 53 -0.77 -0.21 -0.58
CA LEU A 53 -0.39 1.19 -0.71
C LEU A 53 -0.81 1.96 0.54
N SER A 54 0.11 2.75 1.06
CA SER A 54 -0.14 3.64 2.19
C SER A 54 -0.38 5.05 1.67
N PHE A 55 -1.50 5.65 2.08
CA PHE A 55 -1.86 7.01 1.69
C PHE A 55 -1.80 7.90 2.93
N PHE A 56 -0.96 8.93 2.86
CA PHE A 56 -0.77 9.86 3.96
C PHE A 56 -1.23 11.25 3.52
N LYS A 57 -2.20 11.80 4.26
CA LYS A 57 -2.79 13.12 3.95
C LYS A 57 -3.45 13.18 2.57
N VAL A 58 -3.97 12.05 2.11
CA VAL A 58 -4.73 11.96 0.88
C VAL A 58 -6.20 12.05 1.25
N ASN A 59 -6.92 13.01 0.67
CA ASN A 59 -8.33 13.25 1.01
C ASN A 59 -9.23 12.09 0.63
N ASP A 60 -8.99 11.49 -0.53
CA ASP A 60 -9.81 10.39 -1.03
C ASP A 60 -8.88 9.28 -1.51
N ALA A 61 -8.63 8.32 -0.62
CA ALA A 61 -7.74 7.21 -0.91
C ALA A 61 -8.28 6.31 -2.03
N LYS A 62 -9.59 6.14 -2.10
CA LYS A 62 -10.20 5.31 -3.14
C LYS A 62 -10.00 5.93 -4.52
N GLN A 63 -10.15 7.24 -4.62
CA GLN A 63 -9.90 7.95 -5.88
C GLN A 63 -8.42 7.88 -6.23
N ALA A 64 -7.55 8.03 -5.26
CA ALA A 64 -6.11 7.90 -5.48
C ALA A 64 -5.73 6.50 -5.96
N LEU A 65 -6.34 5.47 -5.38
CA LEU A 65 -6.13 4.10 -5.81
C LEU A 65 -6.58 3.92 -7.27
N LYS A 66 -7.71 4.48 -7.63
CA LYS A 66 -8.20 4.41 -9.00
C LYS A 66 -7.23 5.09 -9.97
N THR A 67 -6.68 6.23 -9.58
CA THR A 67 -5.67 6.92 -10.38
C THR A 67 -4.47 6.01 -10.65
N ILE A 68 -4.03 5.27 -9.64
CA ILE A 68 -2.92 4.34 -9.79
C ILE A 68 -3.32 3.17 -10.68
N GLU A 69 -4.52 2.62 -10.48
CA GLU A 69 -5.00 1.50 -11.29
C GLU A 69 -5.15 1.89 -12.77
N ASP A 70 -5.55 3.12 -13.03
CA ASP A 70 -5.67 3.63 -14.40
C ASP A 70 -4.31 3.67 -15.11
N ARG A 71 -3.23 3.73 -14.35
CA ARG A 71 -1.87 3.73 -14.90
C ARG A 71 -1.16 2.41 -14.67
N ALA A 72 -1.91 1.35 -14.34
CA ALA A 72 -1.33 0.06 -14.02
C ALA A 72 -0.50 -0.52 -15.17
N TRP A 73 -0.91 -0.29 -16.43
CA TRP A 73 -0.17 -0.83 -17.57
C TRP A 73 1.22 -0.18 -17.69
N GLU A 74 1.34 1.12 -17.40
CA GLU A 74 2.64 1.80 -17.39
C GLU A 74 3.54 1.25 -16.29
N ILE A 75 2.95 1.05 -15.10
CA ILE A 75 3.67 0.49 -13.95
C ILE A 75 4.16 -0.91 -14.30
N LYS A 76 3.30 -1.74 -14.84
CA LYS A 76 3.65 -3.11 -15.23
C LYS A 76 4.75 -3.13 -16.28
N LYS A 77 4.66 -2.25 -17.28
CA LYS A 77 5.65 -2.16 -18.34
C LYS A 77 7.03 -1.82 -17.78
N MET A 78 7.09 -0.81 -16.92
CA MET A 78 8.35 -0.39 -16.30
C MET A 78 8.92 -1.46 -15.38
N LEU A 79 8.06 -2.09 -14.58
CA LEU A 79 8.49 -3.15 -13.67
C LEU A 79 9.00 -4.37 -14.45
N THR A 80 8.27 -4.79 -15.47
CA THR A 80 8.68 -5.92 -16.31
C THR A 80 10.05 -5.66 -16.92
N SER A 81 10.26 -4.45 -17.44
CA SER A 81 11.54 -4.08 -18.03
C SER A 81 12.67 -4.13 -17.03
N SER A 82 12.40 -3.75 -15.78
CA SER A 82 13.40 -3.72 -14.72
C SER A 82 13.78 -5.12 -14.22
N VAL A 83 12.81 -6.03 -14.12
CA VAL A 83 13.00 -7.34 -13.46
C VAL A 83 12.96 -8.53 -14.40
N ARG A 84 12.81 -8.32 -15.70
CA ARG A 84 12.63 -9.42 -16.66
C ARG A 84 13.73 -10.47 -16.63
N HIS A 85 14.94 -10.09 -16.22
CA HIS A 85 16.05 -11.03 -16.13
C HIS A 85 16.05 -11.84 -14.84
N GLN A 86 15.24 -11.41 -13.87
CA GLN A 86 15.19 -12.03 -12.56
C GLN A 86 14.04 -13.01 -12.41
N PHE A 87 12.97 -12.80 -13.18
CA PHE A 87 11.77 -13.63 -13.07
C PHE A 87 11.44 -14.29 -14.39
N ARG A 88 11.10 -15.58 -14.30
CA ARG A 88 10.68 -16.33 -15.47
C ARG A 88 9.33 -15.84 -15.97
N THR A 89 8.41 -15.61 -15.03
CA THR A 89 7.07 -15.11 -15.32
C THR A 89 6.78 -13.94 -14.39
N MET A 90 6.27 -12.84 -14.96
CA MET A 90 5.93 -11.68 -14.16
C MET A 90 4.63 -11.90 -13.40
N PRO A 91 4.61 -11.73 -12.07
CA PRO A 91 3.36 -11.84 -11.32
C PRO A 91 2.36 -10.77 -11.75
N VAL A 92 1.09 -11.08 -11.64
CA VAL A 92 0.02 -10.10 -11.86
C VAL A 92 -0.02 -9.18 -10.64
N LEU A 93 0.01 -7.87 -10.88
CA LEU A 93 -0.02 -6.88 -9.81
C LEU A 93 -1.47 -6.55 -9.45
N SER A 94 -1.78 -6.64 -8.16
CA SER A 94 -3.06 -6.22 -7.61
C SER A 94 -2.79 -5.14 -6.56
N TYR A 95 -3.58 -4.08 -6.56
CA TYR A 95 -3.36 -2.94 -5.68
C TYR A 95 -4.43 -2.86 -4.63
N PHE A 96 -4.01 -2.64 -3.39
CA PHE A 96 -4.91 -2.54 -2.23
C PHE A 96 -4.51 -1.35 -1.38
N ILE A 97 -5.48 -0.79 -0.69
CA ILE A 97 -5.21 0.25 0.30
C ILE A 97 -4.77 -0.44 1.59
N ASP A 98 -3.58 -0.06 2.07
CA ASP A 98 -3.14 -0.50 3.40
C ASP A 98 -3.76 0.44 4.42
N ASP A 99 -4.75 -0.04 5.12
CA ASP A 99 -5.49 0.76 6.09
C ASP A 99 -4.92 0.66 7.50
N THR A 100 -3.71 0.12 7.64
CA THR A 100 -3.08 -0.04 8.96
C THR A 100 -2.98 1.30 9.69
N LEU A 101 -2.52 2.34 9.01
CA LEU A 101 -2.41 3.67 9.61
C LEU A 101 -3.79 4.27 9.88
N GLU A 102 -4.74 4.08 8.98
CA GLU A 102 -6.12 4.53 9.19
C GLU A 102 -6.73 3.84 10.39
N TYR A 103 -6.48 2.54 10.51
CA TYR A 103 -6.99 1.77 11.63
C TYR A 103 -6.46 2.31 12.95
N VAL A 104 -5.16 2.59 13.03
CA VAL A 104 -4.55 3.16 14.23
C VAL A 104 -5.15 4.52 14.54
N ASP A 105 -5.31 5.36 13.53
CA ASP A 105 -5.91 6.69 13.70
C ASP A 105 -7.34 6.60 14.20
N LYS A 106 -8.14 5.70 13.63
CA LYS A 106 -9.51 5.47 14.07
C LYS A 106 -9.56 4.98 15.52
N MET A 107 -8.64 4.09 15.87
CA MET A 107 -8.57 3.58 17.24
C MET A 107 -8.22 4.69 18.24
N GLU A 108 -7.29 5.56 17.88
CA GLU A 108 -6.94 6.70 18.72
C GLU A 108 -8.12 7.63 18.92
N LYS A 109 -8.85 7.92 17.86
CA LYS A 109 -10.05 8.75 17.95
C LYS A 109 -11.11 8.09 18.84
N LEU A 110 -11.29 6.80 18.68
CA LEU A 110 -12.25 6.05 19.48
C LEU A 110 -11.87 6.09 20.96
N PHE A 111 -10.60 5.91 21.27
CA PHE A 111 -10.12 6.02 22.65
C PHE A 111 -10.36 7.41 23.24
N LYS A 112 -10.15 8.45 22.47
CA LYS A 112 -10.42 9.81 22.90
C LYS A 112 -11.89 10.02 23.20
N GLU A 113 -12.77 9.52 22.34
CA GLU A 113 -14.21 9.63 22.54
C GLU A 113 -14.66 8.88 23.79
N ILE A 114 -14.14 7.67 23.99
CA ILE A 114 -14.46 6.89 25.19
C ILE A 114 -13.99 7.63 26.44
N HIS A 115 -12.80 8.18 26.39
CA HIS A 115 -12.24 8.90 27.53
C HIS A 115 -13.07 10.14 27.87
N GLU A 116 -13.50 10.88 26.87
CA GLU A 116 -14.35 12.05 27.06
C GLU A 116 -15.71 11.65 27.63
N GLN A 117 -16.29 10.58 27.15
CA GLN A 117 -17.55 10.06 27.66
C GLN A 117 -17.43 9.63 29.14
N ASP A 118 -16.33 8.98 29.49
CA ASP A 118 -16.05 8.61 30.85
C ASP A 118 -16.00 9.81 31.78
N LYS A 119 -15.36 10.89 31.34
CA LYS A 119 -15.31 12.12 32.10
C LYS A 119 -16.69 12.71 32.32
N LYS A 120 -17.53 12.69 31.30
CA LYS A 120 -18.92 13.18 31.42
C LYS A 120 -19.74 12.32 32.34
N ILE A 121 -19.59 11.01 32.20
CA ILE A 121 -20.36 10.05 33.03
C ILE A 121 -19.91 10.12 34.48
N SER A 122 -18.63 10.25 34.72
CA SER A 122 -18.10 10.36 36.08
C SER A 122 -18.36 11.70 36.68
N GLY A 123 -19.13 12.44 36.00
CA GLY A 123 -19.47 13.66 36.49
C GLY A 123 -18.51 14.68 36.42
N ASP A 124 -17.89 14.59 35.81
CA ASP A 124 -17.20 15.29 35.60
C ASP A 124 -17.45 16.19 35.77
N LYS A 125 -17.65 16.19 36.12
CA LYS A 125 -17.85 16.59 36.46
C LYS A 125 -17.25 17.43 36.80
#